data_cf7902f4bc51234367d5ce649c13cf31
#
_entry.id   cf7902f4bc51234367d5ce649c13cf31
#
_cell.length_a   1.000
_cell.length_b   1.000
_cell.length_c   1.000
_cell.angle_alpha   90.00
_cell.angle_beta   90.00
_cell.angle_gamma   90.00
#
_symmetry.space_group_name_H-M   'P 1'
#
loop_
_entity.id
_entity.type
_entity.pdbx_description
1 polymer ?
#
loop_
_entity_poly.entity_id
_entity_poly.type
_entity_poly.pdbx_seq_one_letter_code
_entity_poly.pdbx_strand_id
1 'polypeptide(L)'
;TVEALLAQKESRFYEALLPLGVYTAAYLNAVEGANYDVAKLLDWVFDGCKSPAGRTGWGIIVGKWGDYDVSGLQGSITDGGGYAFLMNSIKPAWPFIPMVKYQPQYAKAIGKWMLNNASACRLFYPGEIDETHQWAPELKDITYDNVSYEGLRKTDDYGKASLKGVSPVAIGDGPKWIKGNPTESMFSVYSSSPVGILGAIVCQTNVEGILRLDCNVTDFYTEKPYPVYLYYNPHKETQTITYQATQPCDLFDIVAKEYIAKNIKTNGSVEIPANDARVIVELPAGTELELKDGKIIANKQNIISYN
;
A
#
# COMPACT_ATOMS: atom_id res chain seq x y z
N THR A 1 -6.73 -1.87 -22.64
CA THR A 1 -5.96 -1.34 -21.52
C THR A 1 -5.23 -2.40 -20.72
N VAL A 2 -5.89 -3.36 -20.02
CA VAL A 2 -5.18 -4.48 -19.33
C VAL A 2 -4.45 -5.33 -20.37
N GLU A 3 -5.11 -5.65 -21.47
CA GLU A 3 -4.50 -6.38 -22.59
C GLU A 3 -3.27 -5.63 -23.14
N ALA A 4 -3.34 -4.32 -23.27
CA ALA A 4 -2.21 -3.51 -23.74
C ALA A 4 -1.02 -3.52 -22.76
N LEU A 5 -1.29 -3.58 -21.44
CA LEU A 5 -0.24 -3.77 -20.45
C LEU A 5 0.37 -5.16 -20.56
N LEU A 6 -0.46 -6.21 -20.63
CA LEU A 6 0.00 -7.59 -20.70
C LEU A 6 0.71 -7.93 -22.04
N ALA A 7 0.37 -7.22 -23.13
CA ALA A 7 1.03 -7.36 -24.41
C ALA A 7 2.46 -6.77 -24.43
N GLN A 8 2.86 -6.00 -23.42
CA GLN A 8 4.22 -5.48 -23.34
C GLN A 8 5.21 -6.62 -23.10
N LYS A 9 6.39 -6.50 -23.71
CA LYS A 9 7.50 -7.46 -23.50
C LYS A 9 8.22 -7.22 -22.18
N GLU A 10 8.16 -5.99 -21.69
CA GLU A 10 8.80 -5.54 -20.48
C GLU A 10 7.85 -4.66 -19.69
N SER A 11 8.02 -4.58 -18.38
CA SER A 11 7.24 -3.68 -17.55
C SER A 11 7.41 -2.23 -17.97
N ARG A 12 6.30 -1.53 -18.08
CA ARG A 12 6.23 -0.08 -18.29
C ARG A 12 5.88 0.65 -17.01
N PHE A 13 6.30 0.07 -15.89
CA PHE A 13 5.98 0.62 -14.60
C PHE A 13 6.55 2.03 -14.44
N TYR A 14 5.65 2.96 -14.30
CA TYR A 14 5.91 4.34 -13.95
C TYR A 14 4.69 4.89 -13.21
N GLU A 15 4.90 5.48 -12.04
CA GLU A 15 3.85 5.98 -11.15
C GLU A 15 2.78 4.93 -10.78
N ALA A 16 1.49 5.27 -10.90
CA ALA A 16 0.38 4.43 -10.42
C ALA A 16 -0.27 3.56 -11.50
N LEU A 17 0.15 3.67 -12.76
CA LEU A 17 -0.55 3.03 -13.87
C LEU A 17 -0.57 1.51 -13.76
N LEU A 18 0.57 0.90 -13.43
CA LEU A 18 0.65 -0.56 -13.33
C LEU A 18 -0.10 -1.10 -12.11
N PRO A 19 0.02 -0.53 -10.89
CA PRO A 19 -0.84 -0.89 -9.76
C PRO A 19 -2.35 -0.83 -10.06
N LEU A 20 -2.80 0.20 -10.76
CA LEU A 20 -4.20 0.30 -11.21
C LEU A 20 -4.56 -0.79 -12.23
N GLY A 21 -3.62 -1.15 -13.10
CA GLY A 21 -3.78 -2.27 -14.04
C GLY A 21 -3.94 -3.61 -13.34
N VAL A 22 -3.18 -3.85 -12.28
CA VAL A 22 -3.30 -5.06 -11.42
C VAL A 22 -4.71 -5.15 -10.82
N TYR A 23 -5.18 -4.08 -10.20
CA TYR A 23 -6.50 -4.03 -9.58
C TYR A 23 -7.63 -4.23 -10.61
N THR A 24 -7.52 -3.56 -11.76
CA THR A 24 -8.50 -3.72 -12.85
C THR A 24 -8.53 -5.15 -13.38
N ALA A 25 -7.35 -5.77 -13.57
CA ALA A 25 -7.26 -7.17 -14.01
C ALA A 25 -7.89 -8.13 -12.99
N ALA A 26 -7.60 -7.92 -11.69
CA ALA A 26 -8.16 -8.71 -10.61
C ALA A 26 -9.69 -8.61 -10.57
N TYR A 27 -10.22 -7.39 -10.67
CA TYR A 27 -11.66 -7.15 -10.74
C TYR A 27 -12.30 -7.86 -11.94
N LEU A 28 -11.76 -7.66 -13.15
CA LEU A 28 -12.31 -8.24 -14.37
C LEU A 28 -12.29 -9.77 -14.34
N ASN A 29 -11.23 -10.38 -13.78
CA ASN A 29 -11.18 -11.82 -13.60
C ASN A 29 -12.29 -12.32 -12.68
N ALA A 30 -12.48 -11.65 -11.54
CA ALA A 30 -13.43 -12.08 -10.51
C ALA A 30 -14.90 -11.84 -10.92
N VAL A 31 -15.19 -10.69 -11.51
CA VAL A 31 -16.57 -10.22 -11.75
C VAL A 31 -17.04 -10.55 -13.16
N GLU A 32 -16.20 -10.34 -14.16
CA GLU A 32 -16.54 -10.50 -15.57
C GLU A 32 -16.07 -11.85 -16.15
N GLY A 33 -15.36 -12.67 -15.38
CA GLY A 33 -14.85 -13.97 -15.83
C GLY A 33 -13.71 -13.85 -16.85
N ALA A 34 -12.99 -12.74 -16.89
CA ALA A 34 -11.77 -12.63 -17.67
C ALA A 34 -10.66 -13.54 -17.09
N ASN A 35 -9.58 -13.71 -17.84
CA ASN A 35 -8.45 -14.54 -17.42
C ASN A 35 -7.14 -13.80 -17.67
N TYR A 36 -7.00 -12.62 -17.07
CA TYR A 36 -5.77 -11.83 -17.12
C TYR A 36 -4.72 -12.36 -16.16
N ASP A 37 -3.47 -12.33 -16.57
CA ASP A 37 -2.33 -12.73 -15.73
C ASP A 37 -1.99 -11.65 -14.69
N VAL A 38 -2.71 -11.71 -13.56
CA VAL A 38 -2.51 -10.79 -12.43
C VAL A 38 -1.14 -11.00 -11.79
N ALA A 39 -0.64 -12.25 -11.75
CA ALA A 39 0.68 -12.55 -11.19
C ALA A 39 1.78 -11.83 -11.95
N LYS A 40 1.77 -11.89 -13.29
CA LYS A 40 2.73 -11.18 -14.13
C LYS A 40 2.74 -9.66 -13.87
N LEU A 41 1.56 -9.06 -13.70
CA LEU A 41 1.46 -7.63 -13.43
C LEU A 41 1.99 -7.30 -12.03
N LEU A 42 1.74 -8.14 -11.02
CA LEU A 42 2.29 -8.01 -9.69
C LEU A 42 3.82 -8.15 -9.69
N ASP A 43 4.36 -9.16 -10.36
CA ASP A 43 5.81 -9.36 -10.49
C ASP A 43 6.46 -8.11 -11.07
N TRP A 44 5.84 -7.51 -12.07
CA TRP A 44 6.34 -6.25 -12.65
C TRP A 44 6.32 -5.06 -11.70
N VAL A 45 5.39 -5.03 -10.73
CA VAL A 45 5.39 -3.99 -9.69
C VAL A 45 6.46 -4.26 -8.65
N PHE A 46 6.56 -5.51 -8.18
CA PHE A 46 7.38 -5.85 -7.02
C PHE A 46 8.84 -6.12 -7.36
N ASP A 47 9.12 -6.78 -8.48
CA ASP A 47 10.50 -7.16 -8.84
C ASP A 47 11.27 -6.04 -9.54
N GLY A 48 10.58 -4.96 -9.89
CA GLY A 48 11.16 -3.91 -10.71
C GLY A 48 11.40 -4.36 -12.15
N CYS A 49 11.57 -3.42 -13.04
CA CYS A 49 11.70 -3.73 -14.45
C CYS A 49 12.79 -2.95 -15.13
N LYS A 50 13.28 -3.51 -16.23
CA LYS A 50 14.09 -2.78 -17.19
C LYS A 50 13.17 -2.09 -18.19
N SER A 51 13.08 -0.77 -18.14
CA SER A 51 12.40 -0.01 -19.17
C SER A 51 13.23 0.07 -20.44
N PRO A 52 12.69 -0.17 -21.64
CA PRO A 52 13.42 0.00 -22.90
C PRO A 52 13.86 1.45 -23.17
N ALA A 53 13.27 2.42 -22.48
CA ALA A 53 13.63 3.82 -22.59
C ALA A 53 14.85 4.24 -21.75
N GLY A 54 15.60 3.27 -21.19
CA GLY A 54 16.77 3.53 -20.34
C GLY A 54 16.42 4.00 -18.93
N ARG A 55 15.15 4.22 -18.61
CA ARG A 55 14.65 4.42 -17.25
C ARG A 55 14.32 3.07 -16.69
N THR A 56 15.32 2.38 -16.25
CA THR A 56 15.18 1.06 -15.66
C THR A 56 14.80 1.17 -14.21
N GLY A 57 13.89 0.32 -13.76
CA GLY A 57 13.82 -0.03 -12.37
C GLY A 57 12.87 0.78 -11.52
N TRP A 58 11.69 1.13 -12.00
CA TRP A 58 10.59 1.42 -11.12
C TRP A 58 10.06 0.13 -10.51
N GLY A 59 9.83 0.17 -9.22
CA GLY A 59 9.36 -0.99 -8.47
C GLY A 59 9.22 -0.69 -6.99
N ILE A 60 8.92 -1.72 -6.23
CA ILE A 60 8.92 -1.68 -4.77
C ILE A 60 10.35 -1.86 -4.29
N ILE A 61 10.81 -0.91 -3.48
CA ILE A 61 12.15 -0.92 -2.90
C ILE A 61 12.17 -1.86 -1.69
N VAL A 62 13.24 -2.62 -1.55
CA VAL A 62 13.45 -3.55 -0.44
C VAL A 62 14.83 -3.33 0.16
N GLY A 63 14.90 -3.27 1.49
CA GLY A 63 16.14 -3.19 2.25
C GLY A 63 16.37 -1.85 2.91
N LYS A 64 17.61 -1.64 3.34
CA LYS A 64 18.05 -0.43 4.05
C LYS A 64 18.87 0.48 3.14
N TRP A 65 18.68 1.77 3.36
CA TRP A 65 19.55 2.83 2.87
C TRP A 65 20.19 3.50 4.09
N GLY A 66 21.50 3.30 4.26
CA GLY A 66 22.14 3.61 5.55
C GLY A 66 21.49 2.83 6.69
N ASP A 67 21.11 3.52 7.74
CA ASP A 67 20.44 2.93 8.92
C ASP A 67 18.92 2.83 8.79
N TYR A 68 18.34 3.39 7.74
CA TYR A 68 16.89 3.50 7.53
C TYR A 68 16.34 2.36 6.68
N ASP A 69 15.31 1.70 7.17
CA ASP A 69 14.58 0.69 6.40
C ASP A 69 13.57 1.37 5.47
N VAL A 70 13.82 1.26 4.17
CA VAL A 70 12.99 1.84 3.10
C VAL A 70 12.12 0.79 2.40
N SER A 71 12.02 -0.40 2.98
CA SER A 71 11.24 -1.49 2.40
C SER A 71 9.78 -1.09 2.25
N GLY A 72 9.23 -1.36 1.08
CA GLY A 72 7.83 -1.05 0.74
C GLY A 72 7.63 0.29 0.04
N LEU A 73 8.62 1.20 0.04
CA LEU A 73 8.55 2.42 -0.75
C LEU A 73 8.59 2.10 -2.24
N GLN A 74 8.07 3.02 -3.04
CA GLN A 74 8.04 2.87 -4.49
C GLN A 74 8.80 4.01 -5.17
N GLY A 75 9.52 3.64 -6.22
CA GLY A 75 10.23 4.57 -7.06
C GLY A 75 11.21 3.89 -7.98
N SER A 76 12.22 4.62 -8.46
CA SER A 76 13.31 4.05 -9.22
C SER A 76 14.25 3.28 -8.31
N ILE A 77 14.55 2.03 -8.64
CA ILE A 77 15.54 1.20 -7.93
C ILE A 77 16.95 1.34 -8.51
N THR A 78 17.13 2.13 -9.57
CA THR A 78 18.39 2.25 -10.33
C THR A 78 18.97 3.66 -10.35
N ASP A 79 18.17 4.71 -10.30
CA ASP A 79 18.65 6.09 -10.30
C ASP A 79 19.45 6.39 -9.04
N GLY A 80 20.74 6.67 -9.15
CA GLY A 80 21.62 6.89 -8.00
C GLY A 80 21.61 5.75 -6.99
N GLY A 81 21.32 4.52 -7.46
CA GLY A 81 21.11 3.34 -6.63
C GLY A 81 19.73 3.23 -6.01
N GLY A 82 18.88 4.20 -6.24
CA GLY A 82 17.48 4.22 -5.82
C GLY A 82 16.96 5.62 -5.51
N TYR A 83 15.70 5.85 -5.90
CA TYR A 83 14.95 7.06 -5.61
C TYR A 83 13.50 6.75 -5.30
N ALA A 84 13.09 6.88 -4.04
CA ALA A 84 11.73 6.69 -3.58
C ALA A 84 10.95 8.01 -3.58
N PHE A 85 9.71 7.99 -4.05
CA PHE A 85 8.81 9.15 -4.03
C PHE A 85 7.67 8.96 -3.04
N LEU A 86 7.34 9.98 -2.28
CA LEU A 86 6.23 9.95 -1.34
C LEU A 86 4.91 9.58 -2.03
N MET A 87 4.53 10.38 -3.03
CA MET A 87 3.26 10.20 -3.72
C MET A 87 3.12 8.80 -4.31
N ASN A 88 4.19 8.31 -4.95
CA ASN A 88 4.21 7.02 -5.59
C ASN A 88 4.28 5.87 -4.59
N SER A 89 4.83 6.08 -3.40
CA SER A 89 4.84 5.09 -2.33
C SER A 89 3.45 4.91 -1.70
N ILE A 90 2.67 5.98 -1.58
CA ILE A 90 1.33 5.94 -0.98
C ILE A 90 0.25 5.47 -1.99
N LYS A 91 0.32 5.95 -3.24
CA LYS A 91 -0.72 5.67 -4.25
C LYS A 91 -1.03 4.18 -4.49
N PRO A 92 -0.08 3.24 -4.47
CA PRO A 92 -0.39 1.83 -4.68
C PRO A 92 -1.29 1.20 -3.62
N ALA A 93 -1.41 1.82 -2.43
CA ALA A 93 -2.38 1.37 -1.45
C ALA A 93 -3.83 1.44 -1.98
N TRP A 94 -4.13 2.42 -2.85
CA TRP A 94 -5.45 2.61 -3.42
C TRP A 94 -5.94 1.39 -4.20
N PRO A 95 -5.17 0.84 -5.16
CA PRO A 95 -5.56 -0.33 -5.90
C PRO A 95 -5.29 -1.65 -5.17
N PHE A 96 -4.21 -1.75 -4.39
CA PHE A 96 -3.81 -3.04 -3.84
C PHE A 96 -4.64 -3.49 -2.65
N ILE A 97 -5.10 -2.55 -1.81
CA ILE A 97 -5.91 -2.94 -0.65
C ILE A 97 -7.28 -3.49 -1.08
N PRO A 98 -8.08 -2.84 -1.95
CA PRO A 98 -9.33 -3.44 -2.44
C PRO A 98 -9.11 -4.68 -3.33
N MET A 99 -7.97 -4.80 -4.01
CA MET A 99 -7.67 -5.94 -4.88
C MET A 99 -7.81 -7.28 -4.17
N VAL A 100 -7.47 -7.36 -2.88
CA VAL A 100 -7.52 -8.63 -2.11
C VAL A 100 -8.94 -9.19 -1.96
N LYS A 101 -9.97 -8.38 -2.18
CA LYS A 101 -11.36 -8.84 -2.24
C LYS A 101 -11.61 -9.74 -3.46
N TYR A 102 -10.92 -9.45 -4.55
CA TYR A 102 -11.04 -10.13 -5.84
C TYR A 102 -10.02 -11.24 -6.03
N GLN A 103 -8.88 -11.12 -5.34
CA GLN A 103 -7.75 -12.05 -5.42
C GLN A 103 -7.18 -12.32 -4.00
N PRO A 104 -7.95 -13.00 -3.13
CA PRO A 104 -7.60 -13.17 -1.70
C PRO A 104 -6.31 -13.96 -1.47
N GLN A 105 -5.84 -14.75 -2.44
CA GLN A 105 -4.55 -15.44 -2.35
C GLN A 105 -3.35 -14.50 -2.20
N TYR A 106 -3.47 -13.23 -2.58
CA TYR A 106 -2.42 -12.22 -2.40
C TYR A 106 -2.52 -11.43 -1.09
N ALA A 107 -3.51 -11.72 -0.25
CA ALA A 107 -3.77 -10.98 1.00
C ALA A 107 -2.52 -10.87 1.89
N LYS A 108 -1.80 -11.98 2.08
CA LYS A 108 -0.57 -12.02 2.86
C LYS A 108 0.53 -11.13 2.28
N ALA A 109 0.77 -11.21 0.97
CA ALA A 109 1.81 -10.43 0.31
C ALA A 109 1.49 -8.93 0.35
N ILE A 110 0.25 -8.58 0.07
CA ILE A 110 -0.22 -7.18 0.10
C ILE A 110 -0.23 -6.63 1.53
N GLY A 111 -0.71 -7.40 2.51
CA GLY A 111 -0.69 -6.99 3.91
C GLY A 111 0.73 -6.75 4.45
N LYS A 112 1.67 -7.64 4.11
CA LYS A 112 3.08 -7.49 4.45
C LYS A 112 3.70 -6.25 3.79
N TRP A 113 3.45 -6.07 2.50
CA TRP A 113 3.91 -4.88 1.80
C TRP A 113 3.36 -3.61 2.43
N MET A 114 2.06 -3.57 2.72
CA MET A 114 1.40 -2.38 3.28
C MET A 114 1.94 -2.01 4.67
N LEU A 115 2.23 -2.99 5.52
CA LEU A 115 2.86 -2.76 6.81
C LEU A 115 4.24 -2.11 6.65
N ASN A 116 5.07 -2.66 5.76
CA ASN A 116 6.38 -2.11 5.46
C ASN A 116 6.27 -0.70 4.87
N ASN A 117 5.36 -0.51 3.92
CA ASN A 117 5.10 0.78 3.28
C ASN A 117 4.68 1.84 4.31
N ALA A 118 3.69 1.54 5.18
CA ALA A 118 3.23 2.46 6.21
C ALA A 118 4.38 2.85 7.17
N SER A 119 5.24 1.89 7.54
CA SER A 119 6.41 2.14 8.37
C SER A 119 7.45 3.02 7.68
N ALA A 120 7.75 2.75 6.41
CA ALA A 120 8.78 3.48 5.66
C ALA A 120 8.32 4.86 5.18
N CYS A 121 7.03 5.04 4.89
CA CYS A 121 6.49 6.34 4.45
C CYS A 121 6.68 7.47 5.47
N ARG A 122 6.82 7.15 6.77
CA ARG A 122 7.14 8.16 7.79
C ARG A 122 8.46 8.88 7.50
N LEU A 123 9.43 8.21 6.83
CA LEU A 123 10.73 8.79 6.51
C LEU A 123 10.65 9.98 5.54
N PHE A 124 9.52 10.19 4.90
CA PHE A 124 9.27 11.39 4.10
C PHE A 124 8.93 12.64 4.93
N TYR A 125 8.82 12.50 6.26
CA TYR A 125 8.43 13.62 7.11
C TYR A 125 9.63 14.15 7.89
N PRO A 126 9.72 15.48 8.06
CA PRO A 126 10.73 16.09 8.91
C PRO A 126 10.69 15.52 10.34
N GLY A 127 11.86 15.30 10.92
CA GLY A 127 11.99 14.71 12.23
C GLY A 127 12.09 13.19 12.28
N GLU A 128 11.71 12.50 11.21
CA GLU A 128 11.85 11.04 11.08
C GLU A 128 13.19 10.61 10.47
N ILE A 129 13.86 11.53 9.81
CA ILE A 129 15.21 11.38 9.28
C ILE A 129 16.06 12.52 9.80
N ASP A 130 17.33 12.24 10.12
CA ASP A 130 18.25 13.24 10.67
C ASP A 130 18.45 14.44 9.72
N GLU A 131 18.56 15.64 10.28
CA GLU A 131 18.71 16.87 9.49
C GLU A 131 19.97 16.87 8.60
N THR A 132 20.99 16.11 8.97
CA THR A 132 22.22 15.96 8.15
C THR A 132 21.96 15.17 6.85
N HIS A 133 20.83 14.53 6.73
CA HIS A 133 20.38 13.84 5.53
C HIS A 133 19.60 14.72 4.55
N GLN A 134 19.29 15.96 4.93
CA GLN A 134 18.51 16.85 4.08
C GLN A 134 19.36 17.52 3.01
N TRP A 135 18.86 17.53 1.79
CA TRP A 135 19.54 18.18 0.67
C TRP A 135 19.59 19.71 0.83
N ALA A 136 18.57 20.29 1.43
CA ALA A 136 18.45 21.74 1.68
C ALA A 136 18.21 22.05 3.17
N PRO A 137 19.16 21.76 4.08
CA PRO A 137 18.97 21.95 5.51
C PRO A 137 18.76 23.42 5.90
N GLU A 138 19.20 24.36 5.07
CA GLU A 138 18.98 25.79 5.23
C GLU A 138 17.49 26.19 5.12
N LEU A 139 16.65 25.32 4.60
CA LEU A 139 15.21 25.55 4.41
C LEU A 139 14.34 24.89 5.47
N LYS A 140 14.95 24.30 6.48
CA LYS A 140 14.24 23.50 7.51
C LYS A 140 13.11 24.24 8.18
N ASP A 141 13.28 25.54 8.47
CA ASP A 141 12.27 26.38 9.14
C ASP A 141 10.99 26.52 8.28
N ILE A 142 11.11 26.31 6.97
CA ILE A 142 9.98 26.37 6.04
C ILE A 142 9.38 24.99 5.85
N THR A 143 10.22 23.96 5.81
CA THR A 143 9.84 22.61 5.48
C THR A 143 9.33 21.84 6.69
N TYR A 144 9.85 22.16 7.87
CA TYR A 144 9.58 21.46 9.11
C TYR A 144 8.09 21.53 9.52
N ASP A 145 7.47 22.68 9.34
CA ASP A 145 6.08 22.90 9.80
C ASP A 145 5.01 22.40 8.79
N ASN A 146 5.40 22.05 7.58
CA ASN A 146 4.40 21.99 6.55
C ASN A 146 4.24 20.64 5.88
N VAL A 147 5.29 19.83 5.70
CA VAL A 147 5.13 18.80 4.72
C VAL A 147 6.24 17.77 4.70
N SER A 148 5.95 16.74 3.98
CA SER A 148 6.84 15.66 3.61
C SER A 148 7.86 16.09 2.56
N TYR A 149 9.01 15.43 2.57
CA TYR A 149 9.93 15.47 1.45
C TYR A 149 9.26 14.85 0.20
N GLU A 150 9.62 15.33 -0.97
CA GLU A 150 9.16 14.73 -2.24
C GLU A 150 9.66 13.30 -2.38
N GLY A 151 10.93 13.08 -2.01
CA GLY A 151 11.55 11.79 -2.17
C GLY A 151 12.79 11.59 -1.30
N LEU A 152 13.26 10.35 -1.33
CA LEU A 152 14.50 9.92 -0.71
C LEU A 152 15.40 9.31 -1.77
N ARG A 153 16.66 9.74 -1.87
CA ARG A 153 17.66 9.12 -2.74
C ARG A 153 18.61 8.27 -1.93
N LYS A 154 18.96 7.12 -2.47
CA LYS A 154 19.88 6.21 -1.79
C LYS A 154 21.26 6.81 -1.63
N THR A 155 21.80 7.35 -2.70
CA THR A 155 23.13 7.96 -2.70
C THR A 155 23.14 9.06 -3.75
N ASP A 156 23.16 10.30 -3.32
CA ASP A 156 23.34 11.41 -4.25
C ASP A 156 23.69 12.65 -3.46
N ASP A 157 24.86 13.16 -3.67
CA ASP A 157 25.32 14.38 -3.00
C ASP A 157 25.01 15.65 -3.81
N TYR A 158 24.56 15.52 -5.06
CA TYR A 158 24.35 16.63 -5.98
C TYR A 158 25.52 17.64 -5.99
N GLY A 159 26.73 17.16 -5.76
CA GLY A 159 27.92 17.97 -5.63
C GLY A 159 28.08 18.69 -4.27
N LYS A 160 27.22 18.40 -3.29
CA LYS A 160 27.35 18.95 -1.92
C LYS A 160 28.30 18.09 -1.09
N ALA A 161 29.43 18.66 -0.68
CA ALA A 161 30.42 17.96 0.13
C ALA A 161 29.84 17.45 1.47
N SER A 162 28.87 18.17 2.04
CA SER A 162 28.18 17.81 3.29
C SER A 162 27.35 16.51 3.18
N LEU A 163 26.93 16.13 1.97
CA LEU A 163 26.12 14.93 1.74
C LEU A 163 26.94 13.74 1.23
N LYS A 164 28.23 13.91 1.07
CA LYS A 164 29.10 12.84 0.59
C LYS A 164 29.05 11.65 1.54
N GLY A 165 28.58 10.50 1.03
CA GLY A 165 28.43 9.26 1.80
C GLY A 165 27.18 9.21 2.68
N VAL A 166 26.34 10.23 2.68
CA VAL A 166 25.05 10.21 3.37
C VAL A 166 24.05 9.34 2.60
N SER A 167 23.29 8.51 3.31
CA SER A 167 22.27 7.63 2.74
C SER A 167 21.16 7.34 3.75
N PRO A 168 19.89 7.55 3.40
CA PRO A 168 19.39 8.23 2.20
C PRO A 168 19.55 9.75 2.30
N VAL A 169 19.42 10.44 1.18
CA VAL A 169 19.31 11.90 1.12
C VAL A 169 17.85 12.27 0.87
N ALA A 170 17.28 13.05 1.78
CA ALA A 170 15.94 13.62 1.66
C ALA A 170 15.97 14.84 0.74
N ILE A 171 15.12 14.85 -0.26
CA ILE A 171 15.03 15.92 -1.25
C ILE A 171 13.60 16.34 -1.49
N GLY A 172 13.46 17.56 -2.03
CA GLY A 172 12.17 18.12 -2.41
C GLY A 172 11.28 18.29 -1.20
N ASP A 173 11.07 19.49 -0.78
CA ASP A 173 10.32 19.70 0.43
C ASP A 173 9.73 21.07 0.46
N GLY A 174 8.57 21.07 0.98
CA GLY A 174 7.87 22.27 1.31
C GLY A 174 6.93 22.77 0.23
N PRO A 175 5.92 23.50 0.70
CA PRO A 175 4.81 23.96 -0.11
C PRO A 175 5.09 25.26 -0.82
N LYS A 176 6.22 25.90 -0.56
CA LYS A 176 6.50 27.24 -1.08
C LYS A 176 7.70 27.26 -1.99
N TRP A 177 7.45 27.66 -3.21
CA TRP A 177 8.48 28.20 -4.06
C TRP A 177 8.95 29.55 -3.49
N ILE A 178 10.21 29.65 -3.11
CA ILE A 178 10.82 30.89 -2.67
C ILE A 178 11.65 31.45 -3.81
N LYS A 179 11.41 32.71 -4.15
CA LYS A 179 12.17 33.40 -5.18
C LYS A 179 13.67 33.38 -4.82
N GLY A 180 14.47 32.86 -5.74
CA GLY A 180 15.93 32.75 -5.54
C GLY A 180 16.37 31.37 -5.00
N ASN A 181 15.45 30.45 -4.70
CA ASN A 181 15.81 29.09 -4.44
C ASN A 181 16.42 28.45 -5.68
N PRO A 182 17.43 27.60 -5.50
CA PRO A 182 17.87 26.74 -6.59
C PRO A 182 16.72 25.90 -7.11
N THR A 183 16.61 25.76 -8.41
CA THR A 183 15.61 24.89 -9.04
C THR A 183 15.77 23.44 -8.57
N GLU A 184 16.95 23.08 -8.20
CA GLU A 184 17.34 21.78 -7.68
C GLU A 184 16.78 21.47 -6.28
N SER A 185 16.29 22.47 -5.53
CA SER A 185 15.66 22.24 -4.23
C SER A 185 14.32 21.51 -4.34
N MET A 186 13.74 21.46 -5.54
CA MET A 186 12.59 20.66 -5.91
C MET A 186 11.48 20.68 -4.87
N PHE A 187 11.00 21.88 -4.52
CA PHE A 187 9.86 21.99 -3.63
C PHE A 187 8.64 21.32 -4.20
N SER A 188 8.04 20.51 -3.38
CA SER A 188 6.89 19.70 -3.76
C SER A 188 5.71 20.06 -2.87
N VAL A 189 4.54 20.12 -3.48
CA VAL A 189 3.25 20.34 -2.80
C VAL A 189 2.46 19.03 -2.65
N TYR A 190 3.11 17.90 -2.60
CA TYR A 190 2.44 16.58 -2.56
C TYR A 190 1.75 16.26 -1.24
N SER A 191 1.69 17.18 -0.33
CA SER A 191 1.59 16.94 1.09
C SER A 191 0.30 16.33 1.63
N SER A 192 -0.86 16.71 1.15
CA SER A 192 -2.08 16.39 1.92
C SER A 192 -2.94 15.30 1.32
N SER A 193 -3.14 15.33 0.03
CA SER A 193 -4.10 14.44 -0.63
C SER A 193 -3.74 12.94 -0.54
N PRO A 194 -2.50 12.51 -0.82
CA PRO A 194 -2.11 11.11 -0.63
C PRO A 194 -2.20 10.66 0.82
N VAL A 195 -1.86 11.53 1.77
CA VAL A 195 -1.90 11.24 3.21
C VAL A 195 -3.33 11.02 3.70
N GLY A 196 -4.27 11.85 3.24
CA GLY A 196 -5.69 11.68 3.60
C GLY A 196 -6.25 10.34 3.14
N ILE A 197 -5.89 9.89 1.94
CA ILE A 197 -6.32 8.59 1.43
C ILE A 197 -5.67 7.45 2.23
N LEU A 198 -4.38 7.54 2.53
CA LEU A 198 -3.70 6.55 3.36
C LEU A 198 -4.34 6.47 4.74
N GLY A 199 -4.63 7.62 5.36
CA GLY A 199 -5.31 7.70 6.66
C GLY A 199 -6.74 7.15 6.65
N ALA A 200 -7.42 7.16 5.51
CA ALA A 200 -8.73 6.52 5.37
C ALA A 200 -8.64 4.99 5.25
N ILE A 201 -7.54 4.48 4.67
CA ILE A 201 -7.33 3.03 4.51
C ILE A 201 -6.81 2.40 5.80
N VAL A 202 -5.85 3.06 6.48
CA VAL A 202 -5.05 2.47 7.57
C VAL A 202 -5.59 2.87 8.93
N CYS A 203 -5.83 1.87 9.78
CA CYS A 203 -6.14 2.06 11.18
C CYS A 203 -5.29 1.13 12.06
N GLN A 204 -4.87 1.62 13.22
CA GLN A 204 -4.14 0.80 14.18
C GLN A 204 -5.09 -0.20 14.87
N THR A 205 -4.55 -1.35 15.27
CA THR A 205 -5.22 -2.28 16.17
C THR A 205 -4.64 -2.17 17.59
N ASN A 206 -5.15 -2.97 18.50
CA ASN A 206 -4.58 -3.10 19.85
C ASN A 206 -3.27 -3.90 19.88
N VAL A 207 -2.85 -4.47 18.76
CA VAL A 207 -1.60 -5.25 18.65
C VAL A 207 -0.63 -4.49 17.77
N GLU A 208 0.53 -4.14 18.31
CA GLU A 208 1.60 -3.49 17.57
C GLU A 208 1.99 -4.30 16.34
N GLY A 209 2.19 -3.64 15.21
CA GLY A 209 2.55 -4.26 13.93
C GLY A 209 1.39 -4.90 13.18
N ILE A 210 0.18 -4.95 13.74
CA ILE A 210 -1.01 -5.39 13.01
C ILE A 210 -1.90 -4.18 12.71
N LEU A 211 -2.09 -3.91 11.44
CA LEU A 211 -2.96 -2.85 10.94
C LEU A 211 -4.31 -3.42 10.50
N ARG A 212 -5.38 -2.64 10.67
CA ARG A 212 -6.65 -2.84 10.00
C ARG A 212 -6.64 -2.00 8.72
N LEU A 213 -6.79 -2.63 7.57
CA LEU A 213 -6.77 -1.99 6.27
C LEU A 213 -8.16 -2.09 5.64
N ASP A 214 -8.80 -0.95 5.40
CA ASP A 214 -10.15 -0.89 4.84
C ASP A 214 -10.11 -1.14 3.33
N CYS A 215 -10.69 -2.27 2.90
CA CYS A 215 -10.73 -2.68 1.52
C CYS A 215 -11.85 -2.02 0.71
N ASN A 216 -12.69 -1.20 1.32
CA ASN A 216 -13.82 -0.56 0.67
C ASN A 216 -13.57 0.91 0.30
N VAL A 217 -12.73 1.60 1.06
CA VAL A 217 -12.54 3.06 0.92
C VAL A 217 -12.12 3.45 -0.48
N THR A 218 -11.28 2.66 -1.12
CA THR A 218 -10.77 2.93 -2.48
C THR A 218 -11.22 1.91 -3.51
N ASP A 219 -12.22 1.10 -3.20
CA ASP A 219 -12.85 0.24 -4.20
C ASP A 219 -13.88 1.04 -4.98
N PHE A 220 -13.59 1.35 -6.23
CA PHE A 220 -14.42 2.19 -7.09
C PHE A 220 -15.32 1.39 -8.04
N TYR A 221 -15.19 0.07 -8.07
CA TYR A 221 -15.87 -0.75 -9.06
C TYR A 221 -17.20 -1.33 -8.60
N THR A 222 -17.37 -1.59 -7.31
CA THR A 222 -18.55 -2.30 -6.80
C THR A 222 -19.24 -1.56 -5.68
N GLU A 223 -20.54 -1.88 -5.50
CA GLU A 223 -21.23 -1.54 -4.26
C GLU A 223 -20.60 -2.27 -3.08
N LYS A 224 -20.69 -1.67 -1.90
CA LYS A 224 -20.03 -2.13 -0.69
C LYS A 224 -21.07 -2.41 0.40
N PRO A 225 -21.85 -3.49 0.24
CA PRO A 225 -22.94 -3.78 1.17
C PRO A 225 -22.43 -4.11 2.58
N TYR A 226 -21.17 -4.54 2.69
CA TYR A 226 -20.57 -4.96 3.94
C TYR A 226 -19.16 -4.37 4.10
N PRO A 227 -18.73 -4.00 5.34
CA PRO A 227 -17.34 -3.67 5.62
C PRO A 227 -16.43 -4.85 5.32
N VAL A 228 -15.26 -4.55 4.73
CA VAL A 228 -14.22 -5.56 4.44
C VAL A 228 -12.86 -5.03 4.87
N TYR A 229 -12.15 -5.83 5.64
CA TYR A 229 -10.86 -5.44 6.20
C TYR A 229 -9.79 -6.49 5.98
N LEU A 230 -8.60 -6.04 5.55
CA LEU A 230 -7.39 -6.86 5.50
C LEU A 230 -6.59 -6.67 6.79
N TYR A 231 -6.15 -7.78 7.39
CA TYR A 231 -5.21 -7.83 8.51
C TYR A 231 -4.04 -8.72 8.12
N TYR A 232 -2.83 -8.29 8.47
CA TYR A 232 -1.62 -9.10 8.35
C TYR A 232 -0.90 -9.14 9.68
N ASN A 233 -0.56 -10.34 10.16
CA ASN A 233 0.21 -10.54 11.36
C ASN A 233 1.68 -10.83 11.00
N PRO A 234 2.63 -9.93 11.32
CA PRO A 234 4.05 -10.15 11.06
C PRO A 234 4.73 -11.03 12.11
N HIS A 235 4.07 -11.29 13.23
CA HIS A 235 4.66 -12.02 14.35
C HIS A 235 4.78 -13.51 14.06
N LYS A 236 5.69 -14.18 14.80
CA LYS A 236 5.93 -15.62 14.70
C LYS A 236 4.85 -16.47 15.38
N GLU A 237 3.96 -15.81 16.12
CA GLU A 237 2.88 -16.44 16.86
C GLU A 237 1.54 -15.84 16.44
N THR A 238 0.47 -16.62 16.60
CA THR A 238 -0.89 -16.12 16.43
C THR A 238 -1.13 -14.97 17.41
N GLN A 239 -1.73 -13.88 16.92
CA GLN A 239 -2.09 -12.72 17.73
C GLN A 239 -3.60 -12.55 17.77
N THR A 240 -4.08 -12.08 18.92
CA THR A 240 -5.51 -11.78 19.10
C THR A 240 -5.73 -10.28 19.08
N ILE A 241 -6.48 -9.81 18.09
CA ILE A 241 -6.92 -8.42 17.99
C ILE A 241 -8.31 -8.24 18.61
N THR A 242 -8.57 -7.03 19.10
CA THR A 242 -9.93 -6.61 19.48
C THR A 242 -10.63 -6.07 18.24
N TYR A 243 -11.70 -6.73 17.85
CA TYR A 243 -12.58 -6.28 16.78
C TYR A 243 -13.70 -5.42 17.36
N GLN A 244 -13.88 -4.23 16.80
CA GLN A 244 -14.97 -3.32 17.19
C GLN A 244 -16.06 -3.37 16.12
N ALA A 245 -17.19 -3.96 16.46
CA ALA A 245 -18.34 -4.04 15.59
C ALA A 245 -19.20 -2.77 15.69
N THR A 246 -19.70 -2.30 14.56
CA THR A 246 -20.63 -1.15 14.51
C THR A 246 -22.07 -1.55 14.78
N GLN A 247 -22.38 -2.82 14.58
CA GLN A 247 -23.68 -3.46 14.82
C GLN A 247 -23.46 -4.94 15.14
N PRO A 248 -24.48 -5.67 15.67
CA PRO A 248 -24.37 -7.11 15.85
C PRO A 248 -23.99 -7.81 14.52
N CYS A 249 -22.89 -8.53 14.52
CA CYS A 249 -22.30 -9.09 13.29
C CYS A 249 -21.71 -10.48 13.47
N ASP A 250 -21.55 -11.15 12.35
CA ASP A 250 -20.72 -12.33 12.15
C ASP A 250 -19.52 -11.96 11.28
N LEU A 251 -18.35 -12.51 11.57
CA LEU A 251 -17.13 -12.28 10.82
C LEU A 251 -16.80 -13.48 9.95
N PHE A 252 -16.70 -13.26 8.67
CA PHE A 252 -16.35 -14.26 7.68
C PHE A 252 -15.01 -13.94 7.04
N ASP A 253 -14.07 -14.89 7.08
CA ASP A 253 -12.78 -14.77 6.42
C ASP A 253 -12.87 -15.34 4.99
N ILE A 254 -12.68 -14.49 3.98
CA ILE A 254 -12.75 -14.92 2.59
C ILE A 254 -11.48 -15.64 2.12
N VAL A 255 -10.37 -15.55 2.85
CA VAL A 255 -9.14 -16.32 2.56
C VAL A 255 -9.32 -17.76 2.99
N ALA A 256 -9.74 -17.99 4.23
CA ALA A 256 -10.01 -19.32 4.79
C ALA A 256 -11.39 -19.89 4.37
N LYS A 257 -12.29 -19.03 3.88
CA LYS A 257 -13.68 -19.37 3.52
C LYS A 257 -14.48 -19.93 4.69
N GLU A 258 -14.33 -19.34 5.86
CA GLU A 258 -14.98 -19.78 7.09
C GLU A 258 -15.43 -18.62 7.98
N TYR A 259 -16.40 -18.87 8.83
CA TYR A 259 -16.74 -17.96 9.94
C TYR A 259 -15.68 -18.07 11.02
N ILE A 260 -15.06 -16.95 11.37
CA ILE A 260 -14.04 -16.87 12.43
C ILE A 260 -14.60 -16.36 13.75
N ALA A 261 -15.74 -15.67 13.72
CA ALA A 261 -16.50 -15.27 14.91
C ALA A 261 -17.97 -15.08 14.57
N LYS A 262 -18.86 -15.30 15.53
CA LYS A 262 -20.31 -15.12 15.39
C LYS A 262 -20.90 -14.36 16.55
N ASN A 263 -22.00 -13.66 16.30
CA ASN A 263 -22.79 -12.94 17.30
C ASN A 263 -21.99 -11.91 18.11
N ILE A 264 -21.07 -11.23 17.46
CA ILE A 264 -20.35 -10.09 18.09
C ILE A 264 -21.35 -8.94 18.22
N LYS A 265 -21.60 -8.48 19.44
CA LYS A 265 -22.54 -7.39 19.71
C LYS A 265 -21.90 -6.01 19.62
N THR A 266 -20.71 -5.85 20.22
CA THR A 266 -19.95 -4.59 20.25
C THR A 266 -18.47 -4.84 20.05
N ASN A 267 -17.85 -5.67 20.87
CA ASN A 267 -16.44 -6.04 20.77
C ASN A 267 -16.31 -7.56 20.71
N GLY A 268 -15.39 -8.03 19.89
CA GLY A 268 -15.02 -9.44 19.77
C GLY A 268 -13.52 -9.61 19.73
N SER A 269 -13.07 -10.85 19.96
CA SER A 269 -11.67 -11.24 19.81
C SER A 269 -11.52 -12.00 18.49
N VAL A 270 -10.51 -11.63 17.71
CA VAL A 270 -10.20 -12.25 16.42
C VAL A 270 -8.75 -12.67 16.41
N GLU A 271 -8.51 -13.94 16.09
CA GLU A 271 -7.16 -14.47 15.94
C GLU A 271 -6.66 -14.26 14.50
N ILE A 272 -5.47 -13.65 14.38
CA ILE A 272 -4.74 -13.55 13.13
C ILE A 272 -3.54 -14.52 13.20
N PRO A 273 -3.49 -15.55 12.36
CA PRO A 273 -2.44 -16.57 12.40
C PRO A 273 -1.05 -15.99 12.24
N ALA A 274 -0.06 -16.69 12.79
CA ALA A 274 1.36 -16.30 12.71
C ALA A 274 1.83 -16.12 11.28
N ASN A 275 2.49 -14.99 10.99
CA ASN A 275 3.01 -14.66 9.67
C ASN A 275 2.00 -14.92 8.53
N ASP A 276 0.74 -14.54 8.75
CA ASP A 276 -0.35 -14.76 7.79
C ASP A 276 -1.35 -13.62 7.79
N ALA A 277 -2.34 -13.67 6.88
CA ALA A 277 -3.33 -12.63 6.70
C ALA A 277 -4.75 -13.19 6.72
N ARG A 278 -5.69 -12.32 7.10
CA ARG A 278 -7.13 -12.54 6.96
C ARG A 278 -7.76 -11.39 6.20
N VAL A 279 -8.72 -11.70 5.35
CA VAL A 279 -9.60 -10.70 4.73
C VAL A 279 -11.01 -10.94 5.27
N ILE A 280 -11.43 -10.08 6.17
CA ILE A 280 -12.62 -10.28 6.99
C ILE A 280 -13.77 -9.43 6.45
N VAL A 281 -14.88 -10.07 6.15
CA VAL A 281 -16.16 -9.42 5.83
C VAL A 281 -17.01 -9.38 7.09
N GLU A 282 -17.47 -8.19 7.50
CA GLU A 282 -18.42 -8.00 8.57
C GLU A 282 -19.84 -8.16 8.01
N LEU A 283 -20.49 -9.24 8.38
CA LEU A 283 -21.85 -9.56 7.96
C LEU A 283 -22.83 -9.29 9.11
N PRO A 284 -24.06 -8.81 8.85
CA PRO A 284 -25.10 -8.80 9.87
C PRO A 284 -25.28 -10.17 10.51
N ALA A 285 -25.47 -10.22 11.83
CA ALA A 285 -25.60 -11.49 12.55
C ALA A 285 -26.73 -12.35 11.96
N GLY A 286 -26.43 -13.62 11.71
CA GLY A 286 -27.36 -14.57 11.13
C GLY A 286 -27.47 -14.50 9.59
N THR A 287 -26.54 -13.81 8.92
CA THR A 287 -26.51 -13.79 7.44
C THR A 287 -26.32 -15.22 6.89
N GLU A 288 -27.19 -15.62 5.97
CA GLU A 288 -27.09 -16.88 5.25
C GLU A 288 -26.08 -16.76 4.11
N LEU A 289 -25.18 -17.74 3.99
CA LEU A 289 -24.19 -17.82 2.91
C LEU A 289 -24.50 -18.99 2.00
N GLU A 290 -24.43 -18.75 0.70
CA GLU A 290 -24.59 -19.74 -0.36
C GLU A 290 -23.33 -19.78 -1.25
N LEU A 291 -22.80 -20.97 -1.51
CA LEU A 291 -21.76 -21.17 -2.53
C LEU A 291 -22.44 -21.48 -3.87
N LYS A 292 -22.24 -20.58 -4.83
CA LYS A 292 -22.82 -20.75 -6.17
C LYS A 292 -21.82 -20.28 -7.23
N ASP A 293 -21.58 -21.11 -8.22
CA ASP A 293 -20.66 -20.84 -9.35
C ASP A 293 -19.28 -20.31 -8.88
N GLY A 294 -18.76 -20.92 -7.80
CA GLY A 294 -17.50 -20.53 -7.22
C GLY A 294 -17.53 -19.24 -6.38
N LYS A 295 -18.64 -18.53 -6.28
CA LYS A 295 -18.81 -17.30 -5.52
C LYS A 295 -19.54 -17.57 -4.21
N ILE A 296 -19.16 -16.86 -3.15
CA ILE A 296 -19.91 -16.88 -1.89
C ILE A 296 -20.86 -15.70 -1.88
N ILE A 297 -22.14 -15.97 -1.71
CA ILE A 297 -23.23 -15.01 -1.80
C ILE A 297 -23.92 -14.91 -0.45
N ALA A 298 -24.03 -13.69 0.09
CA ALA A 298 -24.75 -13.38 1.31
C ALA A 298 -26.20 -13.03 1.00
N ASN A 299 -27.14 -13.65 1.73
CA ASN A 299 -28.58 -13.43 1.64
C ASN A 299 -29.12 -13.53 0.18
N LYS A 300 -28.52 -14.42 -0.64
CA LYS A 300 -28.89 -14.63 -2.05
C LYS A 300 -28.75 -13.41 -2.96
N GLN A 301 -28.07 -12.38 -2.52
CA GLN A 301 -28.00 -11.07 -3.20
C GLN A 301 -26.58 -10.57 -3.41
N ASN A 302 -25.78 -10.57 -2.37
CA ASN A 302 -24.50 -9.87 -2.37
C ASN A 302 -23.34 -10.84 -2.43
N ILE A 303 -22.51 -10.74 -3.45
CA ILE A 303 -21.27 -11.52 -3.54
C ILE A 303 -20.27 -10.94 -2.54
N ILE A 304 -19.74 -11.79 -1.65
CA ILE A 304 -18.75 -11.43 -0.64
C ILE A 304 -17.38 -12.05 -0.91
N SER A 305 -17.32 -13.06 -1.75
CA SER A 305 -16.06 -13.69 -2.17
C SER A 305 -16.18 -14.21 -3.59
N TYR A 306 -15.09 -14.11 -4.31
CA TYR A 306 -14.89 -14.60 -5.66
C TYR A 306 -13.84 -15.72 -5.62
N ASN A 307 -14.02 -16.78 -6.44
CA ASN A 307 -13.06 -17.89 -6.53
C ASN A 307 -12.09 -17.70 -7.68
#